data_98d8dc4fd3865b3c93ace173f495fc01
#
_entry.id   98d8dc4fd3865b3c93ace173f495fc01
#
_cell.length_a   1.000
_cell.length_b   1.000
_cell.length_c   1.000
_cell.angle_alpha   90.00
_cell.angle_beta   90.00
_cell.angle_gamma   90.00
#
_symmetry.space_group_name_H-M   'P 1'
#
loop_
_entity.id
_entity.type
_entity.pdbx_description
1 polymer ?
#
loop_
_entity_poly.entity_id
_entity_poly.type
_entity_poly.pdbx_seq_one_letter_code
_entity_poly.pdbx_strand_id
1 'polypeptide(L)'
;MGTSGFAMENAMPQFHAVVPTPRASRNMTRLCKHFAHKAEVEIDESRAQVAFVFGNCRMRAEADRLLIDCQAEAGEATKRLRFVIADHLERFSGEEALQVVWQDGPLPNSPAEAAP
;
A
#
# COMPACT_ATOMS: atom_id res chain seq x y z
N MET A 1 14.52 26.23 10.72
CA MET A 1 15.09 25.22 10.90
C MET A 1 14.44 23.96 10.68
N GLY A 2 15.07 22.98 10.88
CA GLY A 2 14.58 21.73 10.57
C GLY A 2 13.31 21.34 11.21
N THR A 3 12.91 22.10 12.16
CA THR A 3 11.69 21.78 12.83
C THR A 3 10.52 21.75 11.93
N SER A 4 10.46 22.60 10.97
CA SER A 4 9.28 22.59 10.14
C SER A 4 9.23 21.33 9.36
N GLY A 5 10.36 20.82 8.96
CA GLY A 5 10.36 19.60 8.25
C GLY A 5 9.84 18.46 9.07
N PHE A 6 10.15 18.47 10.34
CA PHE A 6 9.67 17.43 11.19
C PHE A 6 8.18 17.44 11.29
N ALA A 7 7.62 18.58 11.44
CA ALA A 7 6.18 18.70 11.59
C ALA A 7 5.52 18.13 10.38
N MET A 8 6.05 18.39 9.21
CA MET A 8 5.42 17.90 8.03
C MET A 8 5.53 16.40 7.91
N GLU A 9 6.65 15.87 8.29
CA GLU A 9 6.80 14.44 8.22
C GLU A 9 5.85 13.74 9.14
N ASN A 10 5.63 14.31 10.30
CA ASN A 10 4.72 13.70 11.25
C ASN A 10 3.29 13.77 10.79
N ALA A 11 2.98 14.71 9.91
CA ALA A 11 1.63 14.83 9.43
C ALA A 11 1.27 13.75 8.42
N MET A 12 2.25 12.99 7.95
CA MET A 12 2.03 11.96 6.94
C MET A 12 2.48 10.61 7.44
N PRO A 13 1.72 10.02 8.35
CA PRO A 13 2.12 8.72 8.86
C PRO A 13 2.18 7.65 7.77
N GLN A 14 3.07 6.72 7.97
CA GLN A 14 3.21 5.57 7.09
C GLN A 14 2.61 4.35 7.75
N PHE A 15 2.09 3.46 6.95
CA PHE A 15 1.59 2.18 7.42
C PHE A 15 1.74 1.17 6.30
N HIS A 16 1.73 -0.09 6.66
CA HIS A 16 2.00 -1.13 5.68
C HIS A 16 1.26 -2.41 6.00
N ALA A 17 1.24 -3.31 5.02
CA ALA A 17 0.71 -4.64 5.22
C ALA A 17 1.50 -5.61 4.37
N VAL A 18 1.65 -6.82 4.85
CA VAL A 18 2.26 -7.91 4.10
C VAL A 18 1.18 -8.96 3.94
N VAL A 19 0.77 -9.21 2.73
CA VAL A 19 -0.34 -10.11 2.46
C VAL A 19 0.18 -11.37 1.75
N PRO A 20 0.22 -12.50 2.45
CA PRO A 20 0.69 -13.73 1.82
C PRO A 20 -0.26 -14.16 0.71
N THR A 21 0.28 -14.41 -0.46
CA THR A 21 -0.50 -14.90 -1.59
C THR A 21 0.45 -15.35 -2.68
N PRO A 22 0.20 -16.50 -3.29
CA PRO A 22 1.01 -16.94 -4.42
C PRO A 22 0.65 -16.22 -5.72
N ARG A 23 -0.34 -15.33 -5.66
CA ARG A 23 -0.79 -14.60 -6.84
C ARG A 23 -0.65 -13.09 -6.63
N ALA A 24 0.46 -12.69 -6.04
CA ALA A 24 0.63 -11.29 -5.70
C ALA A 24 0.56 -10.36 -6.90
N SER A 25 1.22 -10.71 -7.98
CA SER A 25 1.22 -9.86 -9.17
C SER A 25 -0.18 -9.74 -9.75
N ARG A 26 -0.91 -10.83 -9.80
CA ARG A 26 -2.28 -10.82 -10.33
C ARG A 26 -3.18 -9.95 -9.47
N ASN A 27 -3.09 -10.13 -8.15
CA ASN A 27 -3.93 -9.36 -7.25
C ASN A 27 -3.59 -7.87 -7.30
N MET A 28 -2.31 -7.56 -7.38
CA MET A 28 -1.87 -6.17 -7.51
C MET A 28 -2.41 -5.56 -8.80
N THR A 29 -2.31 -6.27 -9.89
CA THR A 29 -2.76 -5.78 -11.19
C THR A 29 -4.27 -5.52 -11.19
N ARG A 30 -5.04 -6.44 -10.63
CA ARG A 30 -6.48 -6.27 -10.58
C ARG A 30 -6.87 -5.08 -9.74
N LEU A 31 -6.21 -4.94 -8.61
CA LEU A 31 -6.47 -3.83 -7.72
C LEU A 31 -6.17 -2.50 -8.40
N CYS A 32 -5.04 -2.43 -9.09
CA CYS A 32 -4.63 -1.21 -9.76
C CYS A 32 -5.53 -0.85 -10.93
N LYS A 33 -6.01 -1.85 -11.65
CA LYS A 33 -6.95 -1.58 -12.73
C LYS A 33 -8.22 -0.93 -12.20
N HIS A 34 -8.66 -1.40 -11.04
CA HIS A 34 -9.84 -0.80 -10.44
C HIS A 34 -9.57 0.63 -9.99
N PHE A 35 -8.41 0.85 -9.35
CA PHE A 35 -8.09 2.16 -8.84
C PHE A 35 -7.83 3.17 -9.95
N ALA A 36 -7.47 2.72 -11.12
CA ALA A 36 -7.19 3.64 -12.22
C ALA A 36 -8.39 4.49 -12.60
N HIS A 37 -9.58 4.10 -12.18
CA HIS A 37 -10.77 4.90 -12.44
C HIS A 37 -10.84 6.13 -11.55
N LYS A 38 -10.11 6.14 -10.43
CA LYS A 38 -10.23 7.22 -9.47
C LYS A 38 -8.91 7.77 -8.99
N ALA A 39 -7.80 7.24 -9.47
CA ALA A 39 -6.49 7.63 -8.98
C ALA A 39 -5.50 7.51 -10.10
N GLU A 40 -4.32 8.09 -9.89
CA GLU A 40 -3.25 7.93 -10.85
C GLU A 40 -2.48 6.67 -10.52
N VAL A 41 -2.31 5.80 -11.50
CA VAL A 41 -1.69 4.52 -11.28
C VAL A 41 -0.52 4.33 -12.23
N GLU A 42 0.61 3.91 -11.66
CA GLU A 42 1.75 3.45 -12.45
C GLU A 42 2.02 2.02 -12.04
N ILE A 43 2.12 1.14 -12.98
CA ILE A 43 2.26 -0.26 -12.67
C ILE A 43 3.14 -0.97 -13.68
N ASP A 44 3.97 -1.89 -13.19
CA ASP A 44 4.66 -2.84 -14.05
C ASP A 44 4.46 -4.23 -13.46
N GLU A 45 5.24 -5.21 -13.83
CA GLU A 45 4.99 -6.58 -13.44
C GLU A 45 5.08 -6.82 -11.96
N SER A 46 5.96 -6.12 -11.29
CA SER A 46 6.20 -6.40 -9.88
C SER A 46 5.97 -5.23 -8.96
N ARG A 47 5.72 -4.05 -9.48
CA ARG A 47 5.57 -2.86 -8.65
C ARG A 47 4.43 -2.00 -9.12
N ALA A 48 3.85 -1.27 -8.20
CA ALA A 48 2.79 -0.33 -8.53
C ALA A 48 2.82 0.86 -7.59
N GLN A 49 2.41 2.00 -8.11
CA GLN A 49 2.21 3.19 -7.29
C GLN A 49 0.83 3.73 -7.61
N VAL A 50 0.09 4.08 -6.57
CA VAL A 50 -1.25 4.63 -6.73
C VAL A 50 -1.33 5.93 -5.94
N ALA A 51 -1.67 7.01 -6.62
CA ALA A 51 -1.81 8.31 -5.98
C ALA A 51 -3.29 8.66 -5.88
N PHE A 52 -3.83 8.54 -4.68
CA PHE A 52 -5.20 8.95 -4.41
C PHE A 52 -5.20 10.40 -3.92
N VAL A 53 -6.34 11.01 -3.96
CA VAL A 53 -6.48 12.35 -3.40
C VAL A 53 -6.13 12.36 -1.91
N PHE A 54 -6.42 11.27 -1.23
CA PHE A 54 -6.23 11.21 0.22
C PHE A 54 -4.98 10.46 0.66
N GLY A 55 -4.12 10.07 -0.26
CA GLY A 55 -2.87 9.43 0.15
C GLY A 55 -2.24 8.64 -0.97
N ASN A 56 -1.09 8.06 -0.69
CA ASN A 56 -0.32 7.30 -1.66
C ASN A 56 -0.15 5.86 -1.22
N CYS A 57 -0.07 4.98 -2.20
CA CYS A 57 0.14 3.58 -1.93
C CYS A 57 1.18 3.04 -2.89
N ARG A 58 2.13 2.29 -2.38
CA ARG A 58 3.10 1.58 -3.21
C ARG A 58 2.97 0.11 -2.92
N MET A 59 3.07 -0.70 -3.96
CA MET A 59 2.96 -2.14 -3.81
C MET A 59 4.09 -2.82 -4.51
N ARG A 60 4.45 -3.99 -4.00
CA ARG A 60 5.45 -4.84 -4.65
C ARG A 60 4.97 -6.28 -4.56
N ALA A 61 4.90 -6.93 -5.71
CA ALA A 61 4.49 -8.32 -5.77
C ALA A 61 5.71 -9.22 -5.73
N GLU A 62 5.73 -10.12 -4.78
CA GLU A 62 6.79 -11.13 -4.69
C GLU A 62 6.17 -12.49 -4.95
N ALA A 63 6.99 -13.50 -5.01
CA ALA A 63 6.51 -14.83 -5.40
C ALA A 63 5.41 -15.33 -4.47
N ASP A 64 5.49 -15.00 -3.21
CA ASP A 64 4.58 -15.55 -2.21
C ASP A 64 3.86 -14.52 -1.38
N ARG A 65 3.96 -13.25 -1.74
CA ARG A 65 3.29 -12.21 -0.93
C ARG A 65 3.19 -10.91 -1.69
N LEU A 66 2.24 -10.09 -1.28
CA LEU A 66 2.07 -8.75 -1.80
C LEU A 66 2.42 -7.78 -0.67
N LEU A 67 3.37 -6.90 -0.93
CA LEU A 67 3.78 -5.89 0.03
C LEU A 67 3.07 -4.59 -0.30
N ILE A 68 2.48 -3.96 0.70
CA ILE A 68 1.74 -2.73 0.53
C ILE A 68 2.28 -1.70 1.51
N ASP A 69 2.68 -0.55 0.99
CA ASP A 69 3.26 0.51 1.80
C ASP A 69 2.54 1.80 1.48
N CYS A 70 1.98 2.44 2.48
CA CYS A 70 1.10 3.58 2.29
C CYS A 70 1.51 4.77 3.12
N GLN A 71 1.06 5.94 2.68
CA GLN A 71 1.30 7.17 3.38
C GLN A 71 0.11 8.09 3.17
N ALA A 72 -0.40 8.67 4.24
CA ALA A 72 -1.54 9.57 4.17
C ALA A 72 -1.52 10.46 5.39
N GLU A 73 -2.24 11.57 5.33
CA GLU A 73 -2.34 12.42 6.50
C GLU A 73 -3.03 11.67 7.62
N ALA A 74 -2.70 12.05 8.85
CA ALA A 74 -3.29 11.40 10.01
C ALA A 74 -4.79 11.61 10.05
N GLY A 75 -5.50 10.72 10.69
CA GLY A 75 -6.93 10.86 10.87
C GLY A 75 -7.74 10.23 9.75
N GLU A 76 -8.66 11.00 9.21
CA GLU A 76 -9.61 10.47 8.23
C GLU A 76 -8.93 9.95 6.97
N ALA A 77 -7.91 10.62 6.50
CA ALA A 77 -7.23 10.18 5.28
C ALA A 77 -6.61 8.79 5.47
N THR A 78 -5.97 8.57 6.60
CA THR A 78 -5.38 7.27 6.90
C THR A 78 -6.46 6.21 6.98
N LYS A 79 -7.54 6.49 7.68
CA LYS A 79 -8.62 5.52 7.80
C LYS A 79 -9.20 5.17 6.44
N ARG A 80 -9.38 6.16 5.62
CA ARG A 80 -9.98 5.96 4.31
C ARG A 80 -9.07 5.12 3.43
N LEU A 81 -7.77 5.43 3.44
CA LEU A 81 -6.85 4.71 2.60
C LEU A 81 -6.76 3.24 3.02
N ARG A 82 -6.68 2.99 4.33
CA ARG A 82 -6.68 1.62 4.82
C ARG A 82 -7.92 0.86 4.39
N PHE A 83 -9.07 1.51 4.53
CA PHE A 83 -10.33 0.85 4.20
C PHE A 83 -10.42 0.55 2.71
N VAL A 84 -10.08 1.53 1.88
CA VAL A 84 -10.25 1.37 0.44
C VAL A 84 -9.37 0.23 -0.08
N ILE A 85 -8.13 0.17 0.37
CA ILE A 85 -7.24 -0.86 -0.11
C ILE A 85 -7.66 -2.22 0.41
N ALA A 86 -7.93 -2.32 1.70
CA ALA A 86 -8.30 -3.61 2.28
C ALA A 86 -9.60 -4.13 1.70
N ASP A 87 -10.60 -3.26 1.60
CA ASP A 87 -11.90 -3.67 1.10
C ASP A 87 -11.80 -4.22 -0.32
N HIS A 88 -11.08 -3.51 -1.18
CA HIS A 88 -11.00 -3.94 -2.56
C HIS A 88 -10.15 -5.19 -2.74
N LEU A 89 -9.03 -5.27 -2.06
CA LEU A 89 -8.19 -6.44 -2.17
C LEU A 89 -8.91 -7.67 -1.65
N GLU A 90 -9.58 -7.55 -0.52
CA GLU A 90 -10.30 -8.68 0.04
C GLU A 90 -11.41 -9.14 -0.87
N ARG A 91 -12.12 -8.19 -1.46
CA ARG A 91 -13.19 -8.55 -2.37
C ARG A 91 -12.68 -9.20 -3.64
N PHE A 92 -11.56 -8.71 -4.17
CA PHE A 92 -11.04 -9.23 -5.42
C PHE A 92 -10.25 -10.51 -5.24
N SER A 93 -9.96 -10.92 -4.02
CA SER A 93 -9.17 -12.11 -3.80
C SER A 93 -9.97 -13.39 -4.01
N GLY A 94 -11.29 -13.31 -3.98
CA GLY A 94 -12.12 -14.47 -4.26
C GLY A 94 -11.82 -15.62 -3.33
N GLU A 95 -11.50 -16.75 -3.89
CA GLU A 95 -11.28 -17.96 -3.09
C GLU A 95 -10.07 -17.88 -2.20
N GLU A 96 -9.12 -17.02 -2.50
CA GLU A 96 -7.98 -16.88 -1.63
C GLU A 96 -8.37 -16.30 -0.28
N ALA A 97 -9.47 -15.56 -0.25
CA ALA A 97 -9.97 -14.95 0.97
C ALA A 97 -8.89 -14.19 1.72
N LEU A 98 -8.17 -13.34 1.02
CA LEU A 98 -7.07 -12.61 1.60
C LEU A 98 -7.58 -11.60 2.63
N GLN A 99 -6.76 -11.35 3.63
CA GLN A 99 -7.06 -10.35 4.63
C GLN A 99 -5.91 -9.39 4.75
N VAL A 100 -6.19 -8.12 4.93
CA VAL A 100 -5.17 -7.10 5.06
C VAL A 100 -5.08 -6.70 6.52
N VAL A 101 -3.93 -6.92 7.13
CA VAL A 101 -3.70 -6.53 8.51
C VAL A 101 -2.69 -5.40 8.50
N TRP A 102 -3.15 -4.22 8.87
CA TRP A 102 -2.32 -3.02 8.80
C TRP A 102 -1.42 -2.90 10.01
N GLN A 103 -0.21 -2.41 9.76
CA GLN A 103 0.73 -2.12 10.81
C GLN A 103 1.27 -0.73 10.61
N ASP A 104 1.59 -0.05 11.70
CA ASP A 104 2.13 1.29 11.61
C ASP A 104 3.57 1.25 11.18
N GLY A 105 4.00 2.28 10.49
CA GLY A 105 5.38 2.40 10.07
C GLY A 105 5.64 1.84 8.69
N PRO A 106 6.85 2.01 8.19
CA PRO A 106 7.21 1.52 6.87
C PRO A 106 7.43 0.02 6.88
N LEU A 107 7.46 -0.56 5.70
CA LEU A 107 7.72 -1.98 5.56
C LEU A 107 9.03 -2.36 6.22
N PRO A 108 9.01 -3.34 7.09
CA PRO A 108 10.23 -3.69 7.82
C PRO A 108 11.32 -4.24 6.93
N ASN A 109 10.95 -4.85 5.85
CA ASN A 109 11.99 -5.42 5.05
C ASN A 109 12.65 -4.44 4.12
N SER A 110 12.19 -3.24 4.08
CA SER A 110 12.85 -2.25 3.33
C SER A 110 14.28 -2.13 3.68
N PRO A 111 14.59 -2.04 4.90
CA PRO A 111 15.96 -1.95 5.28
C PRO A 111 16.70 -3.22 4.96
N ALA A 112 16.00 -4.27 5.02
CA ALA A 112 16.65 -5.50 4.75
C ALA A 112 17.15 -5.51 3.36
N GLU A 113 16.36 -5.01 2.53
CA GLU A 113 16.79 -4.96 1.23
C GLU A 113 17.84 -4.02 1.10
N ALA A 114 17.82 -3.08 1.85
CA ALA A 114 18.84 -2.15 1.78
C ALA A 114 20.08 -2.71 2.27
N ALA A 115 20.00 -3.64 3.04
CA ALA A 115 21.15 -4.12 3.66
C ALA A 115 22.23 -4.56 2.76
N PRO A 116 22.22 -4.82 1.72
CA PRO A 116 23.27 -5.27 0.92
C PRO A 116 24.58 -4.88 1.16
#